data_41b4c6ae9846964707b09df55f7ac1dc
#
_entry.id   41b4c6ae9846964707b09df55f7ac1dc
#
_cell.length_a   1.000
_cell.length_b   1.000
_cell.length_c   1.000
_cell.angle_alpha   90.00
_cell.angle_beta   90.00
_cell.angle_gamma   90.00
#
_symmetry.space_group_name_H-M   'P 1'
#
loop_
_entity.id
_entity.type
_entity.pdbx_description
1 polymer ?
#
loop_
_entity_poly.entity_id
_entity_poly.type
_entity_poly.pdbx_seq_one_letter_code
_entity_poly.pdbx_strand_id
1 'polypeptide(L)'
;KENDLESFKNYIEDDANGFTKYTSDITYTYDTPLYVFNENSANGGVAQVNPSTTMTDMGFGGMAEAQESTADFMSAFSYGSSSMDMWTQMLDNDTLLKQQYDVLAGHWPENKNEVVLVVDKNNEISDFTLYTLGLRDSKELSDMVSTILAGGEVPELEQMVFTYDDLLDLKFKVVLPGDLYKKNDDGTYTDMSSDADFLKSAVAGGLEVKVSAVIRASDKAYATTMQPGYIGYTSELANYIVSENEKTDVLKAQMDNPDTDMFTGMPFSDGKELTADDVDMDSVMQQLMASGQVTEDMQAQMASMTKDQLFDMLKGYGFFQESTSTYEDNMSKLGYAELAKPASINLYCAEFADKDEITKLIDKYNEDYPDKEITYTDYIGIMLSS
;
A
#
# COMPACT_ATOMS: atom_id res chain seq x y z
N LYS A 1 -22.31 -6.40 3.14
CA LYS A 1 -21.73 -7.68 3.61
C LYS A 1 -20.35 -7.79 2.98
N GLU A 2 -19.33 -7.99 3.79
CA GLU A 2 -17.96 -8.22 3.33
C GLU A 2 -17.81 -9.69 2.90
N ASN A 3 -17.07 -9.93 1.82
CA ASN A 3 -16.82 -11.29 1.32
C ASN A 3 -15.83 -12.03 2.25
N ASP A 4 -16.13 -13.30 2.57
CA ASP A 4 -15.16 -14.21 3.22
C ASP A 4 -14.18 -14.76 2.19
N LEU A 5 -13.16 -13.94 1.85
CA LEU A 5 -12.20 -14.30 0.81
C LEU A 5 -11.21 -15.39 1.24
N GLU A 6 -10.99 -15.59 2.55
CA GLU A 6 -10.20 -16.71 3.05
C GLU A 6 -10.86 -18.05 2.73
N SER A 7 -12.14 -18.19 3.08
CA SER A 7 -12.89 -19.41 2.79
C SER A 7 -13.02 -19.64 1.28
N PHE A 8 -13.26 -18.58 0.53
CA PHE A 8 -13.39 -18.67 -0.92
C PHE A 8 -12.06 -19.03 -1.60
N LYS A 9 -10.94 -18.46 -1.16
CA LYS A 9 -9.59 -18.81 -1.63
C LYS A 9 -9.33 -20.31 -1.45
N ASN A 10 -9.55 -20.83 -0.24
CA ASN A 10 -9.38 -22.25 0.04
C ASN A 10 -10.25 -23.14 -0.84
N TYR A 11 -11.48 -22.69 -1.14
CA TYR A 11 -12.41 -23.43 -2.00
C TYR A 11 -11.97 -23.48 -3.46
N ILE A 12 -11.54 -22.35 -4.02
CA ILE A 12 -11.14 -22.28 -5.44
C ILE A 12 -9.79 -22.94 -5.71
N GLU A 13 -8.92 -23.04 -4.71
CA GLU A 13 -7.63 -23.74 -4.81
C GLU A 13 -7.76 -25.26 -4.76
N ASP A 14 -8.92 -25.79 -4.33
CA ASP A 14 -9.20 -27.20 -4.42
C ASP A 14 -9.65 -27.56 -5.85
N ASP A 15 -8.84 -28.32 -6.57
CA ASP A 15 -9.09 -28.75 -7.94
C ASP A 15 -10.43 -29.50 -8.10
N ALA A 16 -10.92 -30.16 -7.04
CA ALA A 16 -12.20 -30.85 -7.04
C ALA A 16 -13.40 -29.90 -7.26
N ASN A 17 -13.25 -28.63 -6.95
CA ASN A 17 -14.29 -27.60 -7.13
C ASN A 17 -14.32 -26.99 -8.54
N GLY A 18 -13.38 -27.33 -9.41
CA GLY A 18 -13.42 -27.11 -10.85
C GLY A 18 -13.03 -25.73 -11.35
N PHE A 19 -12.65 -24.77 -10.46
CA PHE A 19 -12.26 -23.42 -10.88
C PHE A 19 -10.99 -23.40 -11.72
N THR A 20 -10.00 -24.21 -11.39
CA THR A 20 -8.73 -24.31 -12.11
C THR A 20 -8.91 -24.77 -13.56
N LYS A 21 -9.98 -25.48 -13.86
CA LYS A 21 -10.30 -25.94 -15.22
C LYS A 21 -10.73 -24.80 -16.15
N TYR A 22 -11.43 -23.79 -15.62
CA TYR A 22 -12.04 -22.72 -16.40
C TYR A 22 -11.34 -21.37 -16.22
N THR A 23 -10.37 -21.27 -15.33
CA THR A 23 -9.55 -20.07 -15.15
C THR A 23 -8.23 -20.20 -15.90
N SER A 24 -7.85 -19.16 -16.61
CA SER A 24 -6.52 -19.03 -17.21
C SER A 24 -5.49 -18.48 -16.22
N ASP A 25 -5.94 -17.67 -15.25
CA ASP A 25 -5.15 -17.20 -14.13
C ASP A 25 -6.04 -16.84 -12.95
N ILE A 26 -5.51 -16.92 -11.74
CA ILE A 26 -6.12 -16.46 -10.51
C ILE A 26 -5.09 -15.61 -9.77
N THR A 27 -5.40 -14.34 -9.53
CA THR A 27 -4.51 -13.45 -8.82
C THR A 27 -5.12 -13.02 -7.49
N TYR A 28 -4.26 -12.91 -6.48
CA TYR A 28 -4.60 -12.44 -5.14
C TYR A 28 -3.90 -11.11 -4.89
N THR A 29 -4.62 -10.14 -4.37
CA THR A 29 -4.04 -8.88 -3.91
C THR A 29 -4.21 -8.71 -2.42
N TYR A 30 -3.34 -7.93 -1.80
CA TYR A 30 -3.28 -7.72 -0.36
C TYR A 30 -3.20 -6.23 -0.06
N ASP A 31 -3.71 -5.80 1.11
CA ASP A 31 -3.69 -4.40 1.54
C ASP A 31 -2.33 -3.93 2.06
N THR A 32 -1.32 -4.79 2.02
CA THR A 32 0.05 -4.38 2.34
C THR A 32 0.56 -3.43 1.25
N PRO A 33 0.88 -2.18 1.58
CA PRO A 33 1.34 -1.23 0.58
C PRO A 33 2.72 -1.62 0.04
N LEU A 34 2.91 -1.41 -1.26
CA LEU A 34 4.19 -1.54 -1.94
C LEU A 34 4.91 -0.19 -1.90
N TYR A 35 5.86 -0.02 -0.99
CA TYR A 35 6.70 1.18 -0.95
C TYR A 35 7.96 0.97 -1.77
N VAL A 36 8.07 1.73 -2.86
CA VAL A 36 9.22 1.68 -3.77
C VAL A 36 9.89 3.05 -3.85
N PHE A 37 11.21 3.04 -3.84
CA PHE A 37 12.04 4.24 -3.88
C PHE A 37 13.09 4.16 -4.99
N ASN A 38 13.33 5.29 -5.62
CA ASN A 38 14.54 5.50 -6.41
C ASN A 38 15.61 6.12 -5.49
N GLU A 39 16.70 5.38 -5.27
CA GLU A 39 17.76 5.80 -4.35
C GLU A 39 18.59 6.96 -4.93
N ASN A 40 18.67 7.05 -6.25
CA ASN A 40 19.46 8.05 -7.00
C ASN A 40 18.55 8.80 -7.98
N SER A 41 17.50 9.41 -7.47
CA SER A 41 16.56 10.14 -8.31
C SER A 41 17.15 11.42 -8.91
N ALA A 42 16.56 11.90 -9.98
CA ALA A 42 16.89 13.19 -10.59
C ALA A 42 16.65 14.38 -9.63
N ASN A 43 15.86 14.19 -8.57
CA ASN A 43 15.66 15.19 -7.51
C ASN A 43 16.91 15.37 -6.61
N GLY A 44 17.97 14.58 -6.81
CA GLY A 44 19.21 14.68 -6.04
C GLY A 44 19.24 13.88 -4.75
N GLY A 45 18.58 12.71 -4.70
CA GLY A 45 18.56 11.82 -3.56
C GLY A 45 17.47 10.76 -3.66
N VAL A 46 17.06 10.26 -2.52
CA VAL A 46 15.97 9.28 -2.43
C VAL A 46 14.63 9.95 -2.78
N ALA A 47 13.89 9.32 -3.68
CA ALA A 47 12.50 9.71 -4.00
C ALA A 47 11.59 8.49 -3.94
N GLN A 48 10.42 8.65 -3.33
CA GLN A 48 9.37 7.63 -3.35
C GLN A 48 8.73 7.61 -4.74
N VAL A 49 8.68 6.44 -5.36
CA VAL A 49 8.12 6.25 -6.70
C VAL A 49 6.84 5.41 -6.69
N ASN A 50 6.57 4.72 -5.61
CA ASN A 50 5.29 4.06 -5.34
C ASN A 50 5.00 4.00 -3.82
N PRO A 51 3.80 4.32 -3.35
CA PRO A 51 2.80 5.16 -4.04
C PRO A 51 3.41 6.47 -4.54
N SER A 52 2.97 6.95 -5.70
CA SER A 52 3.56 8.13 -6.33
C SER A 52 3.34 9.39 -5.48
N THR A 53 4.42 10.16 -5.25
CA THR A 53 4.36 11.48 -4.59
C THR A 53 4.27 12.64 -5.57
N THR A 54 4.24 12.37 -6.87
CA THR A 54 4.30 13.38 -7.92
C THR A 54 3.27 14.49 -7.75
N MET A 55 2.03 14.17 -7.37
CA MET A 55 0.98 15.17 -7.12
C MET A 55 1.26 16.04 -5.90
N THR A 56 1.81 15.45 -4.86
CA THR A 56 2.23 16.19 -3.65
C THR A 56 3.38 17.13 -4.00
N ASP A 57 4.34 16.65 -4.79
CA ASP A 57 5.50 17.44 -5.23
C ASP A 57 5.09 18.60 -6.14
N MET A 58 3.99 18.44 -6.89
CA MET A 58 3.36 19.51 -7.69
C MET A 58 2.62 20.56 -6.85
N GLY A 59 2.50 20.38 -5.54
CA GLY A 59 1.76 21.25 -4.64
C GLY A 59 0.27 20.92 -4.52
N PHE A 60 -0.21 19.83 -5.11
CA PHE A 60 -1.62 19.41 -5.05
C PHE A 60 -1.92 18.44 -3.91
N GLY A 61 -0.96 18.11 -3.06
CA GLY A 61 -1.12 17.14 -1.97
C GLY A 61 -2.20 17.46 -0.91
N GLY A 62 -2.71 18.70 -0.89
CA GLY A 62 -3.84 19.12 -0.05
C GLY A 62 -5.11 19.48 -0.82
N MET A 63 -5.10 19.37 -2.16
CA MET A 63 -6.19 19.81 -3.03
C MET A 63 -7.12 18.68 -3.50
N ALA A 64 -6.95 17.46 -3.02
CA ALA A 64 -7.88 16.36 -3.32
C ALA A 64 -9.33 16.66 -2.90
N GLU A 65 -9.55 17.71 -2.09
CA GLU A 65 -10.86 18.16 -1.62
C GLU A 65 -11.34 19.49 -2.26
N ALA A 66 -10.57 20.13 -3.14
CA ALA A 66 -10.87 21.48 -3.65
C ALA A 66 -11.10 21.54 -5.18
N GLN A 67 -12.36 21.61 -5.52
CA GLN A 67 -13.01 22.32 -6.64
C GLN A 67 -12.70 21.98 -8.12
N GLU A 68 -13.78 22.08 -8.92
CA GLU A 68 -13.96 21.83 -10.37
C GLU A 68 -12.88 22.41 -11.32
N SER A 69 -12.14 23.45 -10.93
CA SER A 69 -11.09 24.05 -11.77
C SER A 69 -9.80 23.23 -11.84
N THR A 70 -9.59 22.33 -10.88
CA THR A 70 -8.47 21.38 -10.87
C THR A 70 -8.77 20.17 -11.76
N ALA A 71 -10.04 19.84 -11.98
CA ALA A 71 -10.47 18.69 -12.77
C ALA A 71 -10.07 18.82 -14.27
N ASP A 72 -10.16 20.01 -14.85
CA ASP A 72 -9.76 20.25 -16.24
C ASP A 72 -8.23 20.17 -16.42
N PHE A 73 -7.46 20.67 -15.44
CA PHE A 73 -6.01 20.52 -15.44
C PHE A 73 -5.61 19.06 -15.20
N MET A 74 -6.24 18.40 -14.25
CA MET A 74 -6.03 16.97 -13.97
C MET A 74 -6.43 16.09 -15.17
N SER A 75 -7.47 16.44 -15.90
CA SER A 75 -7.87 15.71 -17.11
C SER A 75 -6.87 15.84 -18.25
N ALA A 76 -6.15 16.96 -18.35
CA ALA A 76 -5.10 17.16 -19.35
C ALA A 76 -3.86 16.30 -19.07
N PHE A 77 -3.55 16.00 -17.80
CA PHE A 77 -2.48 15.08 -17.40
C PHE A 77 -2.95 13.63 -17.24
N SER A 78 -4.23 13.41 -17.03
CA SER A 78 -4.89 12.13 -16.78
C SER A 78 -5.30 11.39 -18.06
N TYR A 79 -4.77 11.76 -19.21
CA TYR A 79 -5.10 11.04 -20.44
C TYR A 79 -4.53 9.62 -20.37
N GLY A 80 -5.28 8.75 -19.68
CA GLY A 80 -5.10 7.30 -19.74
C GLY A 80 -4.93 6.53 -18.44
N SER A 81 -4.88 7.12 -17.24
CA SER A 81 -4.87 6.31 -16.02
C SER A 81 -5.75 6.87 -14.92
N SER A 82 -6.67 6.06 -14.45
CA SER A 82 -7.50 6.30 -13.26
C SER A 82 -6.73 6.12 -11.95
N SER A 83 -5.45 5.76 -12.01
CA SER A 83 -4.54 5.56 -10.89
C SER A 83 -3.22 6.23 -11.21
N MET A 84 -2.70 7.00 -10.26
CA MET A 84 -1.39 7.65 -10.35
C MET A 84 -0.24 6.68 -10.03
N ASP A 85 -0.56 5.49 -9.57
CA ASP A 85 0.41 4.46 -9.25
C ASP A 85 0.72 3.66 -10.50
N MET A 86 2.00 3.65 -10.87
CA MET A 86 2.49 2.99 -12.08
C MET A 86 2.93 1.55 -11.83
N TRP A 87 2.99 1.13 -10.58
CA TRP A 87 3.39 -0.23 -10.22
C TRP A 87 2.18 -1.14 -10.14
N THR A 88 2.21 -2.26 -10.87
CA THR A 88 1.10 -3.22 -10.92
C THR A 88 1.62 -4.65 -10.86
N GLN A 89 0.84 -5.52 -10.23
CA GLN A 89 1.15 -6.95 -10.20
C GLN A 89 0.85 -7.57 -11.55
N MET A 90 1.82 -8.31 -12.10
CA MET A 90 1.65 -9.08 -13.33
C MET A 90 0.78 -10.32 -13.09
N LEU A 91 0.17 -10.82 -14.17
CA LEU A 91 -0.39 -12.16 -14.19
C LEU A 91 0.70 -13.20 -13.92
N ASP A 92 0.34 -14.32 -13.32
CA ASP A 92 1.24 -15.47 -13.12
C ASP A 92 1.32 -16.37 -14.36
N ASN A 93 0.35 -16.26 -15.26
CA ASN A 93 0.30 -17.06 -16.48
C ASN A 93 1.22 -16.51 -17.57
N ASP A 94 2.39 -17.12 -17.74
CA ASP A 94 3.38 -16.75 -18.75
C ASP A 94 2.84 -16.77 -20.18
N THR A 95 1.93 -17.70 -20.49
CA THR A 95 1.34 -17.81 -21.83
C THR A 95 0.51 -16.58 -22.13
N LEU A 96 -0.31 -16.12 -21.18
CA LEU A 96 -1.12 -14.90 -21.33
C LEU A 96 -0.24 -13.66 -21.46
N LEU A 97 0.81 -13.53 -20.66
CA LEU A 97 1.74 -12.42 -20.75
C LEU A 97 2.41 -12.36 -22.11
N LYS A 98 2.88 -13.50 -22.63
CA LYS A 98 3.51 -13.60 -23.96
C LYS A 98 2.53 -13.38 -25.11
N GLN A 99 1.24 -13.55 -24.90
CA GLN A 99 0.20 -13.20 -25.88
C GLN A 99 -0.10 -11.68 -25.86
N GLN A 100 0.01 -11.05 -24.72
CA GLN A 100 -0.32 -9.64 -24.54
C GLN A 100 0.84 -8.71 -24.90
N TYR A 101 2.10 -9.14 -24.69
CA TYR A 101 3.29 -8.30 -24.81
C TYR A 101 4.41 -8.96 -25.57
N ASP A 102 5.09 -8.14 -26.36
CA ASP A 102 6.37 -8.47 -26.97
C ASP A 102 7.52 -7.94 -26.13
N VAL A 103 8.56 -8.75 -25.90
CA VAL A 103 9.79 -8.34 -25.23
C VAL A 103 10.70 -7.65 -26.26
N LEU A 104 10.99 -6.36 -26.02
CA LEU A 104 11.87 -5.57 -26.88
C LEU A 104 13.34 -5.73 -26.48
N ALA A 105 13.59 -5.88 -25.18
CA ALA A 105 14.93 -6.09 -24.63
C ALA A 105 14.83 -6.82 -23.28
N GLY A 106 15.89 -7.58 -22.93
CA GLY A 106 15.98 -8.32 -21.69
C GLY A 106 15.16 -9.62 -21.70
N HIS A 107 14.64 -10.01 -20.55
CA HIS A 107 13.90 -11.25 -20.35
C HIS A 107 12.78 -11.05 -19.31
N TRP A 108 11.73 -11.88 -19.38
CA TRP A 108 10.69 -11.90 -18.37
C TRP A 108 11.26 -12.14 -16.97
N PRO A 109 10.69 -11.53 -15.92
CA PRO A 109 11.11 -11.77 -14.54
C PRO A 109 11.14 -13.25 -14.18
N GLU A 110 12.22 -13.69 -13.55
CA GLU A 110 12.44 -15.06 -13.07
C GLU A 110 12.31 -15.16 -11.55
N ASN A 111 12.28 -14.02 -10.85
CA ASN A 111 12.17 -13.96 -9.41
C ASN A 111 11.61 -12.60 -8.93
N LYS A 112 11.37 -12.48 -7.62
CA LYS A 112 10.81 -11.27 -7.00
C LYS A 112 11.62 -9.98 -7.18
N ASN A 113 12.90 -10.09 -7.52
CA ASN A 113 13.82 -8.96 -7.66
C ASN A 113 13.78 -8.34 -9.06
N GLU A 114 12.98 -8.88 -9.95
CA GLU A 114 12.90 -8.47 -11.35
C GLU A 114 11.51 -7.92 -11.67
N VAL A 115 11.50 -6.84 -12.43
CA VAL A 115 10.29 -6.14 -12.87
C VAL A 115 10.37 -5.83 -14.36
N VAL A 116 9.24 -5.53 -14.99
CA VAL A 116 9.17 -5.13 -16.39
C VAL A 116 8.76 -3.67 -16.53
N LEU A 117 9.28 -2.99 -17.54
CA LEU A 117 8.84 -1.64 -17.92
C LEU A 117 8.05 -1.74 -19.24
N VAL A 118 6.85 -1.18 -19.24
CA VAL A 118 5.98 -1.14 -20.43
C VAL A 118 6.18 0.17 -21.16
N VAL A 119 6.55 0.10 -22.45
CA VAL A 119 6.61 1.26 -23.35
C VAL A 119 5.38 1.29 -24.26
N ASP A 120 5.13 2.43 -24.89
CA ASP A 120 4.03 2.58 -25.84
C ASP A 120 4.36 1.95 -27.22
N LYS A 121 3.40 2.04 -28.14
CA LYS A 121 3.56 1.53 -29.52
C LYS A 121 4.71 2.15 -30.31
N ASN A 122 5.16 3.34 -29.92
CA ASN A 122 6.27 4.07 -30.54
C ASN A 122 7.61 3.81 -29.82
N ASN A 123 7.63 2.94 -28.80
CA ASN A 123 8.75 2.71 -27.88
C ASN A 123 9.08 3.94 -27.04
N GLU A 124 8.06 4.69 -26.65
CA GLU A 124 8.19 5.91 -25.86
C GLU A 124 7.67 5.69 -24.44
N ILE A 125 8.18 6.50 -23.52
CA ILE A 125 7.75 6.63 -22.14
C ILE A 125 7.29 8.07 -21.95
N SER A 126 6.13 8.27 -21.35
CA SER A 126 5.60 9.62 -21.11
C SER A 126 6.47 10.39 -20.10
N ASP A 127 6.55 11.71 -20.25
CA ASP A 127 7.25 12.57 -19.27
C ASP A 127 6.66 12.37 -17.86
N PHE A 128 5.36 12.17 -17.74
CA PHE A 128 4.73 11.87 -16.45
C PHE A 128 5.31 10.62 -15.80
N THR A 129 5.51 9.55 -16.55
CA THR A 129 6.18 8.33 -16.06
C THR A 129 7.60 8.62 -15.60
N LEU A 130 8.36 9.46 -16.33
CA LEU A 130 9.71 9.83 -15.94
C LEU A 130 9.74 10.56 -14.60
N TYR A 131 8.80 11.46 -14.34
CA TYR A 131 8.67 12.12 -13.03
C TYR A 131 8.30 11.12 -11.93
N THR A 132 7.31 10.26 -12.18
CA THR A 132 6.86 9.28 -11.17
C THR A 132 7.91 8.24 -10.82
N LEU A 133 8.81 7.91 -11.76
CA LEU A 133 9.93 7.00 -11.50
C LEU A 133 11.18 7.71 -10.97
N GLY A 134 11.12 9.02 -10.76
CA GLY A 134 12.25 9.81 -10.28
C GLY A 134 13.40 9.90 -11.28
N LEU A 135 13.12 9.72 -12.58
CA LEU A 135 14.10 9.84 -13.68
C LEU A 135 14.20 11.26 -14.21
N ARG A 136 13.24 12.10 -13.84
CA ARG A 136 13.19 13.53 -14.14
C ARG A 136 12.89 14.31 -12.86
N ASP A 137 13.47 15.50 -12.71
CA ASP A 137 13.33 16.32 -11.50
C ASP A 137 11.88 16.85 -11.39
N SER A 138 11.17 16.44 -10.33
CA SER A 138 9.78 16.86 -10.05
C SER A 138 9.64 18.36 -9.86
N LYS A 139 10.73 19.09 -9.57
CA LYS A 139 10.74 20.54 -9.49
C LYS A 139 10.39 21.19 -10.83
N GLU A 140 10.82 20.61 -11.97
CA GLU A 140 10.44 21.11 -13.30
C GLU A 140 8.91 21.11 -13.46
N LEU A 141 8.25 20.07 -12.98
CA LEU A 141 6.80 19.93 -13.04
C LEU A 141 6.09 20.97 -12.16
N SER A 142 6.60 21.21 -10.94
CA SER A 142 6.12 22.25 -10.04
C SER A 142 6.27 23.66 -10.63
N ASP A 143 7.42 23.94 -11.27
CA ASP A 143 7.69 25.20 -11.94
C ASP A 143 6.76 25.42 -13.14
N MET A 144 6.48 24.36 -13.94
CA MET A 144 5.50 24.42 -15.04
C MET A 144 4.09 24.73 -14.54
N VAL A 145 3.64 24.05 -13.50
CA VAL A 145 2.33 24.31 -12.88
C VAL A 145 2.23 25.76 -12.42
N SER A 146 3.25 26.25 -11.73
CA SER A 146 3.31 27.64 -11.25
C SER A 146 3.26 28.65 -12.41
N THR A 147 3.93 28.34 -13.52
CA THR A 147 3.93 29.16 -14.73
C THR A 147 2.54 29.22 -15.38
N ILE A 148 1.87 28.06 -15.50
CA ILE A 148 0.49 27.97 -16.04
C ILE A 148 -0.48 28.79 -15.18
N LEU A 149 -0.42 28.62 -13.86
CA LEU A 149 -1.28 29.34 -12.91
C LEU A 149 -1.05 30.86 -12.95
N ALA A 150 0.17 31.29 -13.29
CA ALA A 150 0.50 32.70 -13.50
C ALA A 150 0.13 33.23 -14.90
N GLY A 151 -0.44 32.38 -15.78
CA GLY A 151 -0.81 32.75 -17.15
C GLY A 151 0.39 32.86 -18.09
N GLY A 152 1.54 32.27 -17.76
CA GLY A 152 2.72 32.23 -18.61
C GLY A 152 2.70 31.09 -19.62
N GLU A 153 3.61 31.14 -20.58
CA GLU A 153 3.84 30.03 -21.53
C GLU A 153 4.70 28.95 -20.88
N VAL A 154 4.28 27.69 -21.03
CA VAL A 154 5.05 26.54 -20.55
C VAL A 154 6.29 26.35 -21.44
N PRO A 155 7.50 26.29 -20.88
CA PRO A 155 8.69 25.99 -21.67
C PRO A 155 8.62 24.58 -22.27
N GLU A 156 9.11 24.42 -23.49
CA GLU A 156 9.29 23.09 -24.07
C GLU A 156 10.31 22.31 -23.21
N LEU A 157 9.91 21.09 -22.83
CA LEU A 157 10.81 20.19 -22.09
C LEU A 157 11.86 19.61 -23.05
N GLU A 158 13.09 19.51 -22.56
CA GLU A 158 14.13 18.77 -23.29
C GLU A 158 13.75 17.29 -23.39
N GLN A 159 13.79 16.76 -24.61
CA GLN A 159 13.49 15.36 -24.85
C GLN A 159 14.59 14.48 -24.27
N MET A 160 14.21 13.54 -23.40
CA MET A 160 15.13 12.51 -22.90
C MET A 160 15.11 11.30 -23.83
N VAL A 161 16.29 10.75 -24.11
CA VAL A 161 16.46 9.55 -24.93
C VAL A 161 17.18 8.50 -24.09
N PHE A 162 16.59 7.31 -24.03
CA PHE A 162 17.14 6.17 -23.31
C PHE A 162 17.45 5.05 -24.30
N THR A 163 18.57 4.39 -24.12
CA THR A 163 18.84 3.11 -24.75
C THR A 163 18.14 2.00 -23.98
N TYR A 164 18.00 0.81 -24.59
CA TYR A 164 17.48 -0.34 -23.85
C TYR A 164 18.38 -0.72 -22.66
N ASP A 165 19.69 -0.56 -22.80
CA ASP A 165 20.63 -0.83 -21.71
C ASP A 165 20.41 0.14 -20.53
N ASP A 166 20.16 1.43 -20.81
CA ASP A 166 19.83 2.42 -19.77
C ASP A 166 18.57 2.00 -19.01
N LEU A 167 17.55 1.51 -19.71
CA LEU A 167 16.29 1.07 -19.09
C LEU A 167 16.44 -0.23 -18.30
N LEU A 168 17.25 -1.17 -18.80
CA LEU A 168 17.55 -2.43 -18.11
C LEU A 168 18.47 -2.24 -16.89
N ASP A 169 19.18 -1.12 -16.82
CA ASP A 169 19.99 -0.76 -15.65
C ASP A 169 19.22 -0.05 -14.55
N LEU A 170 17.95 0.30 -14.79
CA LEU A 170 17.10 0.92 -13.78
C LEU A 170 16.90 -0.02 -12.57
N LYS A 171 17.13 0.53 -11.40
CA LYS A 171 17.02 -0.16 -10.13
C LYS A 171 16.21 0.68 -9.15
N PHE A 172 15.45 0.01 -8.34
CA PHE A 172 14.63 0.60 -7.29
C PHE A 172 14.81 -0.18 -5.99
N LYS A 173 14.39 0.43 -4.89
CA LYS A 173 14.42 -0.19 -3.56
C LYS A 173 13.01 -0.36 -3.04
N VAL A 174 12.68 -1.56 -2.59
CA VAL A 174 11.43 -1.86 -1.90
C VAL A 174 11.69 -1.85 -0.40
N VAL A 175 10.92 -1.05 0.34
CA VAL A 175 10.99 -0.95 1.80
C VAL A 175 9.71 -1.52 2.39
N LEU A 176 9.84 -2.38 3.39
CA LEU A 176 8.67 -2.91 4.09
C LEU A 176 7.99 -1.81 4.91
N PRO A 177 6.65 -1.78 4.96
CA PRO A 177 5.95 -0.76 5.75
C PRO A 177 6.42 -0.64 7.19
N GLY A 178 6.65 -1.77 7.86
CA GLY A 178 7.12 -1.78 9.24
C GLY A 178 8.54 -1.26 9.44
N ASP A 179 9.39 -1.30 8.40
CA ASP A 179 10.76 -0.78 8.47
C ASP A 179 10.84 0.76 8.42
N LEU A 180 9.71 1.43 8.19
CA LEU A 180 9.61 2.89 8.27
C LEU A 180 9.37 3.41 9.69
N TYR A 181 9.31 2.54 10.67
CA TYR A 181 9.08 2.89 12.07
C TYR A 181 10.33 2.67 12.91
N LYS A 182 10.57 3.60 13.82
CA LYS A 182 11.68 3.54 14.78
C LYS A 182 11.17 3.30 16.18
N LYS A 183 11.79 2.34 16.89
CA LYS A 183 11.53 2.12 18.31
C LYS A 183 12.14 3.23 19.15
N ASN A 184 11.35 3.78 20.07
CA ASN A 184 11.74 4.78 21.05
C ASN A 184 12.26 4.12 22.35
N ASP A 185 12.91 4.91 23.21
CA ASP A 185 13.45 4.42 24.48
C ASP A 185 12.34 3.95 25.46
N ASP A 186 11.13 4.48 25.33
CA ASP A 186 9.96 4.09 26.11
C ASP A 186 9.23 2.84 25.58
N GLY A 187 9.73 2.26 24.50
CA GLY A 187 9.17 1.07 23.86
C GLY A 187 8.09 1.34 22.80
N THR A 188 7.66 2.60 22.66
CA THR A 188 6.75 3.00 21.57
C THR A 188 7.47 3.09 20.23
N TYR A 189 6.71 3.29 19.15
CA TYR A 189 7.24 3.42 17.80
C TYR A 189 6.79 4.72 17.15
N THR A 190 7.70 5.33 16.39
CA THR A 190 7.45 6.57 15.64
C THR A 190 7.61 6.31 14.15
N ASP A 191 6.66 6.81 13.36
CA ASP A 191 6.76 6.85 11.90
C ASP A 191 7.87 7.82 11.48
N MET A 192 8.87 7.31 10.79
CA MET A 192 10.06 8.04 10.33
C MET A 192 10.06 8.28 8.82
N SER A 193 8.94 8.03 8.14
CA SER A 193 8.82 8.21 6.68
C SER A 193 9.09 9.65 6.20
N SER A 194 8.95 10.63 7.09
CA SER A 194 9.26 12.05 6.82
C SER A 194 10.67 12.47 7.24
N ASP A 195 11.45 11.61 7.90
CA ASP A 195 12.83 11.89 8.28
C ASP A 195 13.78 11.46 7.15
N ALA A 196 14.43 12.43 6.53
CA ALA A 196 15.25 12.20 5.34
C ALA A 196 16.45 11.28 5.57
N ASP A 197 17.11 11.38 6.74
CA ASP A 197 18.29 10.58 7.06
C ASP A 197 17.88 9.13 7.40
N PHE A 198 16.80 8.98 8.16
CA PHE A 198 16.22 7.66 8.45
C PHE A 198 15.76 6.99 7.16
N LEU A 199 14.99 7.68 6.32
CA LEU A 199 14.48 7.17 5.06
C LEU A 199 15.61 6.74 4.14
N LYS A 200 16.68 7.54 4.03
CA LYS A 200 17.86 7.18 3.24
C LYS A 200 18.49 5.86 3.72
N SER A 201 18.57 5.68 5.03
CA SER A 201 19.11 4.43 5.63
C SER A 201 18.19 3.24 5.38
N ALA A 202 16.88 3.42 5.56
CA ALA A 202 15.88 2.38 5.32
C ALA A 202 15.87 1.95 3.85
N VAL A 203 15.93 2.90 2.91
CA VAL A 203 15.99 2.64 1.47
C VAL A 203 17.27 1.91 1.09
N ALA A 204 18.43 2.33 1.62
CA ALA A 204 19.70 1.63 1.36
C ALA A 204 19.65 0.16 1.80
N GLY A 205 18.96 -0.15 2.91
CA GLY A 205 18.74 -1.52 3.41
C GLY A 205 17.61 -2.27 2.70
N GLY A 206 16.82 -1.62 1.87
CA GLY A 206 15.67 -2.21 1.18
C GLY A 206 16.02 -3.26 0.14
N LEU A 207 15.02 -4.04 -0.27
CA LEU A 207 15.17 -5.03 -1.33
C LEU A 207 15.40 -4.33 -2.67
N GLU A 208 16.51 -4.62 -3.35
CA GLU A 208 16.74 -4.12 -4.70
C GLU A 208 15.88 -4.89 -5.70
N VAL A 209 15.18 -4.15 -6.56
CA VAL A 209 14.49 -4.68 -7.73
C VAL A 209 15.04 -4.00 -8.99
N LYS A 210 15.19 -4.79 -10.06
CA LYS A 210 15.79 -4.34 -11.31
C LYS A 210 14.82 -4.56 -12.48
N VAL A 211 14.81 -3.64 -13.44
CA VAL A 211 14.13 -3.86 -14.72
C VAL A 211 14.85 -4.97 -15.47
N SER A 212 14.17 -6.10 -15.67
CA SER A 212 14.70 -7.26 -16.41
C SER A 212 14.24 -7.28 -17.86
N ALA A 213 13.16 -6.61 -18.19
CA ALA A 213 12.63 -6.50 -19.54
C ALA A 213 11.99 -5.14 -19.81
N VAL A 214 12.17 -4.69 -21.04
CA VAL A 214 11.36 -3.64 -21.65
C VAL A 214 10.39 -4.33 -22.59
N ILE A 215 9.10 -4.13 -22.36
CA ILE A 215 8.01 -4.79 -23.08
C ILE A 215 7.08 -3.77 -23.72
N ARG A 216 6.36 -4.21 -24.75
CA ARG A 216 5.35 -3.42 -25.45
C ARG A 216 4.14 -4.28 -25.74
N ALA A 217 2.94 -3.66 -25.73
CA ALA A 217 1.73 -4.36 -26.15
C ALA A 217 1.92 -4.99 -27.55
N SER A 218 1.60 -6.27 -27.68
CA SER A 218 1.65 -6.95 -28.97
C SER A 218 0.55 -6.44 -29.88
N ASP A 219 0.86 -6.24 -31.18
CA ASP A 219 -0.13 -5.83 -32.19
C ASP A 219 -1.28 -6.85 -32.34
N LYS A 220 -1.08 -8.06 -31.82
CA LYS A 220 -2.09 -9.15 -31.85
C LYS A 220 -2.89 -9.23 -30.57
N ALA A 221 -2.55 -8.47 -29.55
CA ALA A 221 -3.25 -8.51 -28.26
C ALA A 221 -4.62 -7.85 -28.37
N TYR A 222 -5.64 -8.55 -27.91
CA TYR A 222 -7.00 -8.02 -27.83
C TYR A 222 -7.14 -7.00 -26.70
N ALA A 223 -6.44 -7.26 -25.60
CA ALA A 223 -6.39 -6.40 -24.42
C ALA A 223 -5.07 -6.67 -23.67
N THR A 224 -4.65 -5.70 -22.90
CA THR A 224 -3.46 -5.79 -22.06
C THR A 224 -3.80 -5.47 -20.62
N THR A 225 -3.11 -6.13 -19.69
CA THR A 225 -3.30 -5.92 -18.25
C THR A 225 -2.49 -4.77 -17.70
N MET A 226 -1.45 -4.32 -18.41
CA MET A 226 -0.59 -3.21 -18.03
C MET A 226 -0.59 -2.15 -19.13
N GLN A 227 -0.67 -0.88 -18.73
CA GLN A 227 -0.63 0.27 -19.63
C GLN A 227 0.81 0.72 -19.92
N PRO A 228 1.06 1.45 -21.02
CA PRO A 228 2.34 2.12 -21.23
C PRO A 228 2.74 3.00 -20.04
N GLY A 229 4.00 2.92 -19.64
CA GLY A 229 4.55 3.62 -18.47
C GLY A 229 4.49 2.83 -17.17
N TYR A 230 3.78 1.70 -17.14
CA TYR A 230 3.69 0.86 -15.95
C TYR A 230 4.96 0.04 -15.71
N ILE A 231 5.22 -0.22 -14.44
CA ILE A 231 6.18 -1.21 -13.96
C ILE A 231 5.40 -2.43 -13.48
N GLY A 232 5.64 -3.57 -14.11
CA GLY A 232 5.03 -4.84 -13.70
C GLY A 232 5.94 -5.60 -12.73
N TYR A 233 5.41 -5.97 -11.56
CA TYR A 233 6.11 -6.79 -10.58
C TYR A 233 5.44 -8.16 -10.43
N THR A 234 6.18 -9.12 -9.89
CA THR A 234 5.70 -10.50 -9.74
C THR A 234 4.79 -10.67 -8.52
N SER A 235 3.92 -11.67 -8.54
CA SER A 235 3.19 -12.11 -7.35
C SER A 235 4.14 -12.59 -6.24
N GLU A 236 5.30 -13.11 -6.60
CA GLU A 236 6.34 -13.50 -5.64
C GLU A 236 6.83 -12.28 -4.83
N LEU A 237 6.99 -11.09 -5.46
CA LEU A 237 7.32 -9.86 -4.74
C LEU A 237 6.18 -9.46 -3.78
N ALA A 238 4.93 -9.51 -4.23
CA ALA A 238 3.78 -9.19 -3.39
C ALA A 238 3.71 -10.11 -2.15
N ASN A 239 3.87 -11.41 -2.37
CA ASN A 239 3.88 -12.40 -1.28
C ASN A 239 5.07 -12.21 -0.32
N TYR A 240 6.23 -11.88 -0.86
CA TYR A 240 7.42 -11.55 -0.06
C TYR A 240 7.16 -10.36 0.87
N ILE A 241 6.59 -9.29 0.35
CA ILE A 241 6.30 -8.09 1.14
C ILE A 241 5.33 -8.42 2.29
N VAL A 242 4.24 -9.14 2.01
CA VAL A 242 3.28 -9.56 3.05
C VAL A 242 3.98 -10.38 4.13
N SER A 243 4.72 -11.42 3.73
CA SER A 243 5.37 -12.35 4.67
C SER A 243 6.50 -11.71 5.47
N GLU A 244 7.29 -10.81 4.87
CA GLU A 244 8.41 -10.17 5.55
C GLU A 244 7.96 -8.98 6.41
N ASN A 245 6.90 -8.25 6.00
CA ASN A 245 6.37 -7.15 6.78
C ASN A 245 5.87 -7.59 8.17
N GLU A 246 5.24 -8.76 8.24
CA GLU A 246 4.81 -9.38 9.50
C GLU A 246 5.96 -9.58 10.51
N LYS A 247 7.19 -9.75 10.02
CA LYS A 247 8.38 -9.98 10.83
C LYS A 247 9.08 -8.71 11.30
N THR A 248 8.64 -7.54 10.86
CA THR A 248 9.21 -6.26 11.29
C THR A 248 8.99 -6.01 12.78
N ASP A 249 9.90 -5.27 13.40
CA ASP A 249 9.90 -5.08 14.86
C ASP A 249 8.61 -4.45 15.37
N VAL A 250 8.08 -3.45 14.68
CA VAL A 250 6.85 -2.77 15.09
C VAL A 250 5.62 -3.67 14.99
N LEU A 251 5.50 -4.48 13.94
CA LEU A 251 4.39 -5.43 13.80
C LEU A 251 4.46 -6.54 14.85
N LYS A 252 5.65 -7.11 15.08
CA LYS A 252 5.84 -8.06 16.19
C LYS A 252 5.45 -7.45 17.53
N ALA A 253 5.92 -6.23 17.80
CA ALA A 253 5.59 -5.55 19.04
C ALA A 253 4.08 -5.33 19.20
N GLN A 254 3.37 -4.94 18.14
CA GLN A 254 1.92 -4.76 18.18
C GLN A 254 1.19 -6.10 18.36
N MET A 255 1.59 -7.17 17.67
CA MET A 255 1.01 -8.51 17.82
C MET A 255 1.24 -9.09 19.22
N ASP A 256 2.43 -8.88 19.79
CA ASP A 256 2.76 -9.33 21.14
C ASP A 256 2.03 -8.53 22.24
N ASN A 257 1.51 -7.33 21.90
CA ASN A 257 0.81 -6.44 22.81
C ASN A 257 -0.55 -6.00 22.20
N PRO A 258 -1.51 -6.93 22.06
CA PRO A 258 -2.77 -6.67 21.36
C PRO A 258 -3.68 -5.66 22.07
N ASP A 259 -3.47 -5.44 23.36
CA ASP A 259 -4.27 -4.51 24.18
C ASP A 259 -3.64 -3.11 24.29
N THR A 260 -2.44 -2.91 23.71
CA THR A 260 -1.67 -1.66 23.84
C THR A 260 -1.33 -1.08 22.47
N ASP A 261 -1.60 0.19 22.31
CA ASP A 261 -1.21 0.95 21.12
C ASP A 261 0.30 1.20 21.12
N MET A 262 1.03 0.58 20.21
CA MET A 262 2.48 0.70 20.11
C MET A 262 2.96 2.09 19.66
N PHE A 263 2.08 2.95 19.19
CA PHE A 263 2.46 4.34 18.83
C PHE A 263 2.38 5.30 19.99
N THR A 264 1.48 5.07 20.95
CA THR A 264 1.26 5.95 22.09
C THR A 264 1.66 5.34 23.41
N GLY A 265 1.78 4.02 23.50
CA GLY A 265 1.97 3.27 24.75
C GLY A 265 0.71 3.19 25.63
N MET A 266 -0.42 3.69 25.13
CA MET A 266 -1.70 3.70 25.83
C MET A 266 -2.47 2.41 25.54
N PRO A 267 -3.31 1.91 26.48
CA PRO A 267 -4.20 0.81 26.19
C PRO A 267 -5.22 1.22 25.12
N PHE A 268 -5.62 0.27 24.29
CA PHE A 268 -6.77 0.49 23.39
C PHE A 268 -8.06 0.57 24.19
N SER A 269 -9.00 1.42 23.74
CA SER A 269 -10.33 1.47 24.32
C SER A 269 -11.14 0.23 23.91
N ASP A 270 -11.73 -0.47 24.86
CA ASP A 270 -12.66 -1.56 24.61
C ASP A 270 -14.12 -1.08 24.37
N GLY A 271 -14.30 0.25 24.27
CA GLY A 271 -15.59 0.89 24.12
C GLY A 271 -16.40 0.96 25.42
N LYS A 272 -15.82 0.55 26.55
CA LYS A 272 -16.38 0.74 27.88
C LYS A 272 -15.72 1.93 28.54
N GLU A 273 -16.50 2.71 29.27
CA GLU A 273 -15.92 3.79 30.09
C GLU A 273 -15.13 3.16 31.25
N LEU A 274 -13.84 3.48 31.31
CA LEU A 274 -12.96 3.03 32.37
C LEU A 274 -13.45 3.59 33.71
N THR A 275 -13.58 2.71 34.70
CA THR A 275 -14.00 3.08 36.06
C THR A 275 -12.88 2.82 37.06
N ALA A 276 -13.02 3.37 38.27
CA ALA A 276 -12.05 3.17 39.33
C ALA A 276 -11.85 1.68 39.66
N ASP A 277 -12.88 0.83 39.46
CA ASP A 277 -12.82 -0.61 39.77
C ASP A 277 -12.00 -1.39 38.74
N ASP A 278 -11.84 -0.86 37.54
CA ASP A 278 -11.05 -1.47 36.46
C ASP A 278 -9.53 -1.20 36.61
N VAL A 279 -9.14 -0.34 37.58
CA VAL A 279 -7.75 0.11 37.77
C VAL A 279 -7.22 -0.31 39.12
N ASP A 280 -6.01 -0.89 39.16
CA ASP A 280 -5.24 -1.11 40.38
C ASP A 280 -4.68 0.24 40.90
N MET A 281 -5.51 0.97 41.64
CA MET A 281 -5.18 2.29 42.17
C MET A 281 -3.98 2.25 43.14
N ASP A 282 -3.72 1.14 43.81
CA ASP A 282 -2.59 1.00 44.72
C ASP A 282 -1.27 0.98 43.95
N SER A 283 -1.21 0.25 42.84
CA SER A 283 -0.05 0.25 41.93
C SER A 283 0.20 1.62 41.31
N VAL A 284 -0.86 2.32 40.90
CA VAL A 284 -0.78 3.68 40.34
C VAL A 284 -0.23 4.64 41.37
N MET A 285 -0.72 4.57 42.61
CA MET A 285 -0.22 5.41 43.72
C MET A 285 1.25 5.15 44.03
N GLN A 286 1.71 3.89 44.02
CA GLN A 286 3.11 3.54 44.21
C GLN A 286 4.01 4.13 43.11
N GLN A 287 3.58 4.06 41.85
CA GLN A 287 4.33 4.63 40.72
C GLN A 287 4.39 6.16 40.82
N LEU A 288 3.28 6.81 41.15
CA LEU A 288 3.20 8.23 41.35
C LEU A 288 4.15 8.69 42.46
N MET A 289 4.17 8.00 43.59
CA MET A 289 5.10 8.30 44.69
C MET A 289 6.56 8.10 44.30
N ALA A 290 6.85 7.03 43.55
CA ALA A 290 8.19 6.72 43.06
C ALA A 290 8.71 7.75 42.03
N SER A 291 7.81 8.42 41.30
CA SER A 291 8.18 9.44 40.32
C SER A 291 8.69 10.76 40.94
N GLY A 292 8.47 10.97 42.26
CA GLY A 292 8.83 12.18 42.95
C GLY A 292 8.04 13.44 42.57
N GLN A 293 6.96 13.26 41.80
CA GLN A 293 6.08 14.35 41.35
C GLN A 293 5.00 14.72 42.37
N VAL A 294 4.83 13.91 43.43
CA VAL A 294 3.81 14.09 44.47
C VAL A 294 4.41 14.68 45.70
N THR A 295 3.95 15.87 46.12
CA THR A 295 4.34 16.51 47.37
C THR A 295 3.65 15.88 48.56
N GLU A 296 4.18 16.10 49.80
CA GLU A 296 3.56 15.59 51.04
C GLU A 296 2.13 16.11 51.22
N ASP A 297 1.84 17.35 50.82
CA ASP A 297 0.50 17.93 50.90
C ASP A 297 -0.46 17.26 49.92
N MET A 298 0.01 16.93 48.71
CA MET A 298 -0.78 16.17 47.74
C MET A 298 -1.06 14.74 48.22
N GLN A 299 -0.08 14.08 48.87
CA GLN A 299 -0.28 12.76 49.45
C GLN A 299 -1.38 12.77 50.54
N ALA A 300 -1.35 13.78 51.42
CA ALA A 300 -2.36 13.93 52.47
C ALA A 300 -3.75 14.17 51.89
N GLN A 301 -3.86 14.94 50.79
CA GLN A 301 -5.12 15.20 50.12
C GLN A 301 -5.63 13.92 49.41
N MET A 302 -4.76 13.20 48.71
CA MET A 302 -5.11 11.95 48.01
C MET A 302 -5.54 10.86 48.99
N ALA A 303 -4.89 10.77 50.18
CA ALA A 303 -5.24 9.80 51.20
C ALA A 303 -6.63 10.04 51.83
N SER A 304 -7.19 11.22 51.67
CA SER A 304 -8.57 11.55 52.17
C SER A 304 -9.65 11.31 51.13
N MET A 305 -9.30 10.98 49.91
CA MET A 305 -10.25 10.74 48.79
C MET A 305 -10.76 9.31 48.78
N THR A 306 -11.99 9.12 48.28
CA THR A 306 -12.49 7.81 47.92
C THR A 306 -11.76 7.34 46.63
N LYS A 307 -11.82 6.04 46.36
CA LYS A 307 -11.21 5.45 45.14
C LYS A 307 -11.71 6.14 43.86
N ASP A 308 -13.03 6.41 43.78
CA ASP A 308 -13.67 7.10 42.67
C ASP A 308 -13.18 8.55 42.52
N GLN A 309 -13.12 9.28 43.64
CA GLN A 309 -12.65 10.67 43.64
C GLN A 309 -11.17 10.77 43.20
N LEU A 310 -10.35 9.83 43.65
CA LEU A 310 -8.94 9.75 43.27
C LEU A 310 -8.81 9.42 41.77
N PHE A 311 -9.60 8.47 41.29
CA PHE A 311 -9.65 8.11 39.89
C PHE A 311 -10.06 9.29 38.99
N ASP A 312 -11.14 9.98 39.33
CA ASP A 312 -11.63 11.16 38.58
C ASP A 312 -10.60 12.30 38.58
N MET A 313 -9.94 12.53 39.69
CA MET A 313 -8.88 13.53 39.80
C MET A 313 -7.70 13.17 38.89
N LEU A 314 -7.22 11.93 38.93
CA LEU A 314 -6.10 11.47 38.11
C LEU A 314 -6.48 11.45 36.61
N LYS A 315 -7.71 11.06 36.27
CA LYS A 315 -8.26 11.14 34.92
C LYS A 315 -8.27 12.59 34.40
N GLY A 316 -8.64 13.54 35.26
CA GLY A 316 -8.60 14.98 34.97
C GLY A 316 -7.18 15.53 34.74
N TYR A 317 -6.15 14.93 35.31
CA TYR A 317 -4.75 15.22 35.06
C TYR A 317 -4.13 14.46 33.86
N GLY A 318 -4.95 13.70 33.12
CA GLY A 318 -4.52 12.96 31.93
C GLY A 318 -3.97 11.56 32.21
N PHE A 319 -4.17 11.03 33.43
CA PHE A 319 -3.93 9.62 33.71
C PHE A 319 -5.08 8.77 33.13
N PHE A 320 -4.81 7.51 32.87
CA PHE A 320 -5.78 6.56 32.31
C PHE A 320 -6.34 6.98 30.96
N GLN A 321 -5.51 7.67 30.16
CA GLN A 321 -5.85 7.95 28.78
C GLN A 321 -5.81 6.64 27.98
N GLU A 322 -6.83 6.42 27.19
CA GLU A 322 -6.88 5.35 26.21
C GLU A 322 -6.52 5.88 24.84
N SER A 323 -5.98 5.01 24.00
CA SER A 323 -5.74 5.34 22.60
C SER A 323 -7.05 5.61 21.88
N THR A 324 -7.05 6.57 20.98
CA THR A 324 -8.17 6.83 20.06
C THR A 324 -8.18 5.87 18.86
N SER A 325 -7.13 5.05 18.71
CA SER A 325 -7.00 4.01 17.70
C SER A 325 -7.50 2.67 18.22
N THR A 326 -7.67 1.70 17.34
CA THR A 326 -7.92 0.30 17.66
C THR A 326 -6.73 -0.57 17.26
N TYR A 327 -6.70 -1.82 17.73
CA TYR A 327 -5.71 -2.80 17.29
C TYR A 327 -5.76 -2.99 15.77
N GLU A 328 -6.96 -3.11 15.21
CA GLU A 328 -7.19 -3.28 13.77
C GLU A 328 -6.72 -2.06 12.98
N ASP A 329 -6.96 -0.85 13.48
CA ASP A 329 -6.47 0.39 12.85
C ASP A 329 -4.94 0.42 12.80
N ASN A 330 -4.28 0.03 13.89
CA ASN A 330 -2.82 -0.04 13.94
C ASN A 330 -2.26 -1.11 13.00
N MET A 331 -2.85 -2.28 12.97
CA MET A 331 -2.45 -3.36 12.06
C MET A 331 -2.62 -2.93 10.60
N SER A 332 -3.73 -2.29 10.26
CA SER A 332 -3.98 -1.72 8.93
C SER A 332 -2.97 -0.63 8.58
N LYS A 333 -2.69 0.30 9.49
CA LYS A 333 -1.70 1.36 9.32
C LYS A 333 -0.28 0.80 9.08
N LEU A 334 0.06 -0.30 9.72
CA LEU A 334 1.33 -1.01 9.55
C LEU A 334 1.36 -1.88 8.29
N GLY A 335 0.27 -1.93 7.53
CA GLY A 335 0.15 -2.72 6.31
C GLY A 335 0.16 -4.23 6.58
N TYR A 336 -0.33 -4.67 7.74
CA TYR A 336 -0.47 -6.09 8.03
C TYR A 336 -1.49 -6.75 7.10
N ALA A 337 -1.13 -7.88 6.55
CA ALA A 337 -2.00 -8.76 5.80
C ALA A 337 -1.56 -10.22 6.00
N GLU A 338 -2.46 -11.13 5.71
CA GLU A 338 -2.21 -12.58 5.75
C GLU A 338 -2.38 -13.16 4.33
N LEU A 339 -1.43 -13.99 3.89
CA LEU A 339 -1.52 -14.64 2.56
C LEU A 339 -2.77 -15.51 2.42
N ALA A 340 -3.27 -16.05 3.53
CA ALA A 340 -4.52 -16.81 3.54
C ALA A 340 -5.77 -15.95 3.31
N LYS A 341 -5.70 -14.64 3.61
CA LYS A 341 -6.83 -13.69 3.56
C LYS A 341 -6.56 -12.56 2.56
N PRO A 342 -6.69 -12.80 1.25
CA PRO A 342 -6.48 -11.74 0.27
C PRO A 342 -7.53 -10.64 0.40
N ALA A 343 -7.13 -9.40 0.05
CA ALA A 343 -8.05 -8.26 -0.04
C ALA A 343 -8.94 -8.36 -1.28
N SER A 344 -8.42 -8.94 -2.38
CA SER A 344 -9.20 -9.26 -3.56
C SER A 344 -8.72 -10.53 -4.24
N ILE A 345 -9.64 -11.14 -4.99
CA ILE A 345 -9.38 -12.30 -5.84
C ILE A 345 -9.87 -11.95 -7.24
N ASN A 346 -8.98 -12.03 -8.23
CA ASN A 346 -9.31 -11.83 -9.63
C ASN A 346 -9.23 -13.16 -10.37
N LEU A 347 -10.33 -13.55 -11.01
CA LEU A 347 -10.43 -14.76 -11.83
C LEU A 347 -10.39 -14.35 -13.29
N TYR A 348 -9.43 -14.88 -14.03
CA TYR A 348 -9.26 -14.63 -15.46
C TYR A 348 -9.67 -15.88 -16.24
N CYS A 349 -10.36 -15.70 -17.36
CA CYS A 349 -10.73 -16.77 -18.27
C CYS A 349 -10.24 -16.47 -19.68
N ALA A 350 -9.94 -17.51 -20.46
CA ALA A 350 -9.48 -17.38 -21.84
C ALA A 350 -10.63 -17.13 -22.81
N GLU A 351 -11.82 -17.68 -22.54
CA GLU A 351 -12.98 -17.69 -23.43
C GLU A 351 -14.25 -17.28 -22.64
N PHE A 352 -15.25 -16.77 -23.38
CA PHE A 352 -16.56 -16.42 -22.79
C PHE A 352 -17.28 -17.64 -22.21
N ALA A 353 -17.14 -18.81 -22.85
CA ALA A 353 -17.72 -20.03 -22.34
C ALA A 353 -17.19 -20.42 -20.95
N ASP A 354 -15.90 -20.21 -20.72
CA ASP A 354 -15.28 -20.46 -19.41
C ASP A 354 -15.81 -19.51 -18.35
N LYS A 355 -16.07 -18.24 -18.72
CA LYS A 355 -16.69 -17.26 -17.82
C LYS A 355 -18.05 -17.74 -17.33
N ASP A 356 -18.90 -18.26 -18.24
CA ASP A 356 -20.22 -18.76 -17.84
C ASP A 356 -20.11 -19.96 -16.89
N GLU A 357 -19.11 -20.82 -17.07
CA GLU A 357 -18.83 -21.93 -16.16
C GLU A 357 -18.33 -21.45 -14.80
N ILE A 358 -17.46 -20.44 -14.77
CA ILE A 358 -17.00 -19.82 -13.51
C ILE A 358 -18.19 -19.22 -12.74
N THR A 359 -19.07 -18.51 -13.43
CA THR A 359 -20.30 -17.95 -12.83
C THR A 359 -21.13 -19.03 -12.17
N LYS A 360 -21.37 -20.16 -12.86
CA LYS A 360 -22.11 -21.30 -12.29
C LYS A 360 -21.42 -21.92 -11.08
N LEU A 361 -20.09 -21.95 -11.07
CA LEU A 361 -19.32 -22.45 -9.92
C LEU A 361 -19.43 -21.51 -8.71
N ILE A 362 -19.45 -20.18 -8.94
CA ILE A 362 -19.68 -19.20 -7.86
C ILE A 362 -21.11 -19.32 -7.33
N ASP A 363 -22.11 -19.43 -8.21
CA ASP A 363 -23.51 -19.62 -7.81
C ASP A 363 -23.66 -20.88 -6.95
N LYS A 364 -23.03 -21.99 -7.38
CA LYS A 364 -23.01 -23.23 -6.60
C LYS A 364 -22.36 -23.05 -5.23
N TYR A 365 -21.23 -22.35 -5.15
CA TYR A 365 -20.58 -22.03 -3.87
C TYR A 365 -21.54 -21.26 -2.95
N ASN A 366 -22.23 -20.26 -3.49
CA ASN A 366 -23.19 -19.45 -2.74
C ASN A 366 -24.40 -20.26 -2.26
N GLU A 367 -24.88 -21.22 -3.07
CA GLU A 367 -25.93 -22.15 -2.67
C GLU A 367 -25.47 -23.10 -1.55
N ASP A 368 -24.25 -23.65 -1.68
CA ASP A 368 -23.71 -24.60 -0.70
C ASP A 368 -23.29 -23.91 0.63
N TYR A 369 -22.89 -22.62 0.55
CA TYR A 369 -22.40 -21.84 1.69
C TYR A 369 -23.09 -20.47 1.84
N PRO A 370 -24.40 -20.43 2.14
CA PRO A 370 -25.17 -19.17 2.16
C PRO A 370 -24.68 -18.16 3.20
N ASP A 371 -24.02 -18.60 4.27
CA ASP A 371 -23.44 -17.72 5.28
C ASP A 371 -22.12 -17.07 4.80
N LYS A 372 -21.50 -17.62 3.76
CA LYS A 372 -20.23 -17.18 3.15
C LYS A 372 -20.39 -16.76 1.69
N GLU A 373 -21.57 -16.37 1.31
CA GLU A 373 -21.92 -15.92 -0.03
C GLU A 373 -20.96 -14.84 -0.53
N ILE A 374 -20.42 -15.06 -1.74
CA ILE A 374 -19.51 -14.15 -2.45
C ILE A 374 -20.29 -13.28 -3.42
N THR A 375 -20.03 -11.97 -3.37
CA THR A 375 -20.43 -11.01 -4.40
C THR A 375 -19.23 -10.64 -5.27
N TYR A 376 -19.44 -10.46 -6.56
CA TYR A 376 -18.36 -10.17 -7.51
C TYR A 376 -18.80 -9.19 -8.59
N THR A 377 -17.84 -8.60 -9.29
CA THR A 377 -18.07 -7.73 -10.44
C THR A 377 -17.59 -8.42 -11.72
N ASP A 378 -18.46 -8.47 -12.71
CA ASP A 378 -18.15 -8.98 -14.04
C ASP A 378 -17.73 -7.83 -14.96
N TYR A 379 -16.44 -7.58 -15.07
CA TYR A 379 -15.90 -6.49 -15.91
C TYR A 379 -16.12 -6.73 -17.41
N ILE A 380 -16.14 -7.98 -17.87
CA ILE A 380 -16.35 -8.30 -19.28
C ILE A 380 -17.80 -8.04 -19.67
N GLY A 381 -18.75 -8.43 -18.82
CA GLY A 381 -20.16 -8.17 -19.02
C GLY A 381 -20.48 -6.67 -19.08
N ILE A 382 -19.83 -5.87 -18.26
CA ILE A 382 -19.97 -4.40 -18.25
C ILE A 382 -19.45 -3.78 -19.56
N MET A 383 -18.29 -4.21 -20.06
CA MET A 383 -17.72 -3.70 -21.32
C MET A 383 -18.55 -4.06 -22.55
N LEU A 384 -19.25 -5.20 -22.54
CA LEU A 384 -20.09 -5.63 -23.65
C LEU A 384 -21.50 -5.01 -23.61
N SER A 385 -21.95 -4.51 -22.46
CA SER A 385 -23.25 -3.86 -22.28
C SER A 385 -23.23 -2.35 -22.50
N SER A 386 -22.07 -1.74 -22.64
CA SER A 386 -21.87 -0.32 -22.95
C SER A 386 -21.60 -0.08 -24.43
#